data_cd9a3020b50cc86cd8cbd0a3b659e3fc
#
_entry.id   cd9a3020b50cc86cd8cbd0a3b659e3fc
#
_cell.length_a   1.000
_cell.length_b   1.000
_cell.length_c   1.000
_cell.angle_alpha   90.00
_cell.angle_beta   90.00
_cell.angle_gamma   90.00
#
_symmetry.space_group_name_H-M   'P 1'
#
loop_
_entity.id
_entity.type
_entity.pdbx_description
1 polymer ?
#
loop_
_entity_poly.entity_id
_entity_poly.type
_entity_poly.pdbx_seq_one_letter_code
_entity_poly.pdbx_strand_id
1 'polypeptide(L)'
;MRPANHIAIPHDTCPRTPSPERERPACLRAWRCGMAGLLLLASLATYAQDSLLLRDYAFVKDADAWLTSRNAAALTRFASPSIANAQLSLTRAKGGFTDFSDSPDAITASAEVESFYRISSRAVGYGLMSYENFSGKEMGGSAFIDTSRLPFDLEEDSLTNLGRKHRDTYHLTGGVGIDVWRGLSVGARLDYTSANYAKYKDLRHKNKLMDMTLTTGVFWPVAGVAEVGAFYYYRRTTESLKFNLYGREDKTYVTFINYGPFIGETEQFANSGFTDKLRELPMVNNHNGIGLQLGLHLGRSLTLTNEATLAYREGYYGRRSEYTNSYSFHRSHTYDYHGCLAYRAKASLHHLDVSIGAENLVNHFESFREKRNDSGASYYEYYDPVKTANKLWVEGRVAYTAYLGIRGERPTWVITASCQWMHRKQTAYDYPYYRRQRLNNQEWGLSATRHLLLRKGILSMSLSGAFLHGSGVPFEDLTFVAPSDKQHPSPTMDTWLYREHQWLTAPQYTVGASARYAFRFPATRLATYVGASVRHHKVNAPNAYSNGRDHTQATLFLGCTF
;
A
#
# COMPACT_ATOMS: atom_id res chain seq x y z
N MET A 1 -33.52 27.99 -74.61
CA MET A 1 -32.97 29.37 -74.78
C MET A 1 -31.65 29.42 -74.03
N ARG A 2 -30.60 29.69 -74.80
CA ARG A 2 -29.24 30.09 -74.35
C ARG A 2 -29.27 31.51 -73.83
N PRO A 3 -28.21 32.10 -73.19
CA PRO A 3 -26.75 31.85 -73.39
C PRO A 3 -25.97 31.70 -72.09
N ALA A 4 -24.82 31.02 -72.00
CA ALA A 4 -23.44 31.25 -72.49
C ALA A 4 -22.72 32.44 -71.81
N ASN A 5 -21.59 32.12 -71.22
CA ASN A 5 -20.25 32.80 -71.19
C ASN A 5 -19.67 32.81 -69.78
N HIS A 6 -18.40 32.69 -69.43
CA HIS A 6 -17.13 32.61 -70.15
C HIS A 6 -16.09 31.95 -69.28
N ILE A 7 -15.13 31.32 -69.90
CA ILE A 7 -13.90 30.75 -69.35
C ILE A 7 -12.94 31.85 -68.92
N ALA A 8 -12.29 31.65 -67.77
CA ALA A 8 -10.98 32.27 -67.51
C ALA A 8 -10.15 31.33 -66.63
N ILE A 9 -9.03 30.87 -67.16
CA ILE A 9 -7.93 30.15 -66.49
C ILE A 9 -6.98 31.22 -65.92
N PRO A 10 -6.47 31.10 -64.71
CA PRO A 10 -5.18 31.63 -64.34
C PRO A 10 -4.20 30.57 -63.87
N HIS A 11 -3.06 30.66 -64.48
CA HIS A 11 -1.68 30.32 -64.17
C HIS A 11 -1.34 29.54 -62.87
N ASP A 12 -0.54 28.50 -63.10
CA ASP A 12 0.32 27.79 -62.17
C ASP A 12 1.13 28.73 -61.25
N THR A 13 1.01 28.49 -59.95
CA THR A 13 2.06 28.84 -58.96
C THR A 13 2.35 27.58 -58.11
N CYS A 14 3.51 27.05 -58.30
CA CYS A 14 4.15 25.96 -57.57
C CYS A 14 4.26 26.32 -56.05
N PRO A 15 3.77 25.53 -55.09
CA PRO A 15 4.04 25.78 -53.71
C PRO A 15 5.43 25.30 -53.34
N ARG A 16 6.24 26.20 -52.79
CA ARG A 16 7.53 25.90 -52.16
C ARG A 16 7.32 24.95 -50.97
N THR A 17 7.99 23.84 -50.97
CA THR A 17 8.14 22.95 -49.81
C THR A 17 8.89 23.65 -48.70
N PRO A 18 8.39 23.68 -47.46
CA PRO A 18 9.17 24.14 -46.33
C PRO A 18 10.22 23.05 -45.94
N SER A 19 11.45 23.49 -45.75
CA SER A 19 12.54 22.68 -45.23
C SER A 19 12.22 22.18 -43.84
N PRO A 20 12.66 20.93 -43.44
CA PRO A 20 12.43 20.43 -42.10
C PRO A 20 13.30 21.21 -41.11
N GLU A 21 12.69 22.03 -40.29
CA GLU A 21 13.30 22.53 -39.07
C GLU A 21 13.58 21.34 -38.14
N ARG A 22 14.84 21.10 -37.84
CA ARG A 22 15.28 20.15 -36.82
C ARG A 22 14.74 20.59 -35.47
N GLU A 23 13.65 20.00 -35.02
CA GLU A 23 13.22 20.08 -33.63
C GLU A 23 14.32 19.47 -32.73
N ARG A 24 15.04 20.32 -32.02
CA ARG A 24 15.90 19.88 -30.94
C ARG A 24 15.04 19.37 -29.80
N PRO A 25 15.26 18.16 -29.26
CA PRO A 25 14.37 17.57 -28.27
C PRO A 25 14.29 18.47 -27.02
N ALA A 26 13.07 18.81 -26.64
CA ALA A 26 12.73 19.65 -25.48
C ALA A 26 13.33 19.14 -24.14
N CYS A 27 13.68 17.86 -24.09
CA CYS A 27 14.33 17.21 -22.96
C CYS A 27 15.69 17.82 -22.57
N LEU A 28 16.51 18.29 -23.54
CA LEU A 28 17.83 18.86 -23.27
C LEU A 28 17.78 20.29 -22.70
N ARG A 29 16.68 21.03 -22.94
CA ARG A 29 16.47 22.35 -22.32
C ARG A 29 16.01 22.23 -20.87
N ALA A 30 15.13 21.29 -20.56
CA ALA A 30 14.69 21.04 -19.20
C ALA A 30 15.83 20.57 -18.27
N TRP A 31 16.77 19.78 -18.79
CA TRP A 31 17.96 19.31 -18.03
C TRP A 31 18.94 20.44 -17.73
N ARG A 32 19.15 21.37 -18.67
CA ARG A 32 20.03 22.53 -18.46
C ARG A 32 19.46 23.55 -17.47
N CYS A 33 18.15 23.77 -17.45
CA CYS A 33 17.50 24.61 -16.46
C CYS A 33 17.50 23.99 -15.07
N GLY A 34 17.35 22.67 -14.96
CA GLY A 34 17.43 21.95 -13.68
C GLY A 34 18.83 21.98 -13.06
N MET A 35 19.89 21.80 -13.86
CA MET A 35 21.27 21.87 -13.37
C MET A 35 21.72 23.29 -13.01
N ALA A 36 21.30 24.30 -13.74
CA ALA A 36 21.60 25.70 -13.42
C ALA A 36 20.92 26.16 -12.13
N GLY A 37 19.69 25.71 -11.86
CA GLY A 37 18.99 25.93 -10.60
C GLY A 37 19.68 25.29 -9.40
N LEU A 38 20.25 24.10 -9.57
CA LEU A 38 21.00 23.39 -8.52
C LEU A 38 22.35 24.07 -8.17
N LEU A 39 23.04 24.67 -9.15
CA LEU A 39 24.30 25.39 -8.95
C LEU A 39 24.11 26.77 -8.30
N LEU A 40 23.02 27.47 -8.59
CA LEU A 40 22.67 28.75 -7.95
C LEU A 40 22.27 28.62 -6.48
N LEU A 41 21.75 27.46 -6.05
CA LEU A 41 21.40 27.19 -4.65
C LEU A 41 22.60 26.80 -3.79
N ALA A 42 23.75 26.49 -4.38
CA ALA A 42 24.97 26.09 -3.64
C ALA A 42 25.71 27.27 -2.97
N SER A 43 25.41 28.51 -3.33
CA SER A 43 26.14 29.71 -2.89
C SER A 43 25.45 30.52 -1.77
N LEU A 44 24.28 30.10 -1.28
CA LEU A 44 23.58 30.82 -0.21
C LEU A 44 24.14 30.37 1.15
N ALA A 45 25.09 31.12 1.68
CA ALA A 45 25.61 30.97 3.03
C ALA A 45 24.50 31.23 4.08
N THR A 46 24.39 30.35 5.04
CA THR A 46 23.25 30.22 5.94
C THR A 46 23.63 30.58 7.38
N TYR A 47 22.88 31.50 7.97
CA TYR A 47 22.85 31.75 9.41
C TYR A 47 21.39 31.75 9.86
N ALA A 48 20.91 30.61 10.35
CA ALA A 48 19.67 30.55 11.14
C ALA A 48 19.86 29.57 12.28
N GLN A 49 19.90 30.06 13.49
CA GLN A 49 19.86 29.26 14.71
C GLN A 49 18.47 29.36 15.32
N ASP A 50 17.49 28.69 14.73
CA ASP A 50 16.22 28.43 15.39
C ASP A 50 16.17 26.95 15.78
N SER A 51 16.27 26.67 17.08
CA SER A 51 16.32 25.31 17.62
C SER A 51 15.10 24.46 17.21
N LEU A 52 13.94 25.06 17.00
CA LEU A 52 12.75 24.35 16.58
C LEU A 52 12.81 23.90 15.12
N LEU A 53 13.39 24.68 14.23
CA LEU A 53 13.59 24.28 12.83
C LEU A 53 14.64 23.18 12.69
N LEU A 54 15.51 22.98 13.67
CA LEU A 54 16.49 21.89 13.70
C LEU A 54 15.90 20.57 14.18
N ARG A 55 14.60 20.48 14.46
CA ARG A 55 13.90 19.24 14.75
C ARG A 55 13.24 18.71 13.48
N ASP A 56 13.45 17.45 13.19
CA ASP A 56 12.82 16.75 12.05
C ASP A 56 12.07 15.53 12.58
N TYR A 57 10.76 15.54 12.44
CA TYR A 57 9.89 14.48 12.93
C TYR A 57 10.28 13.11 12.37
N ALA A 58 10.54 13.03 11.06
CA ALA A 58 10.92 11.77 10.42
C ALA A 58 12.25 11.24 10.98
N PHE A 59 13.27 12.11 11.12
CA PHE A 59 14.54 11.69 11.69
C PHE A 59 14.40 11.24 13.15
N VAL A 60 13.61 11.95 13.97
CA VAL A 60 13.38 11.57 15.38
C VAL A 60 12.71 10.20 15.49
N LYS A 61 11.72 9.93 14.64
CA LYS A 61 11.03 8.63 14.56
C LYS A 61 11.96 7.50 14.13
N ASP A 62 12.81 7.75 13.12
CA ASP A 62 13.67 6.73 12.53
C ASP A 62 15.01 6.55 13.27
N ALA A 63 15.36 7.48 14.17
CA ALA A 63 16.64 7.45 14.89
C ALA A 63 16.78 6.29 15.89
N ASP A 64 15.69 5.69 16.31
CA ASP A 64 15.65 4.50 17.17
C ASP A 64 14.64 3.49 16.61
N ALA A 65 15.12 2.32 16.20
CA ALA A 65 14.30 1.27 15.58
C ALA A 65 13.13 0.80 16.47
N TRP A 66 13.25 0.92 17.79
CA TRP A 66 12.19 0.52 18.71
C TRP A 66 10.94 1.43 18.68
N LEU A 67 11.09 2.69 18.22
CA LEU A 67 9.95 3.62 18.14
C LEU A 67 8.94 3.22 17.05
N THR A 68 9.36 2.45 16.07
CA THR A 68 8.50 1.95 14.99
C THR A 68 7.97 0.53 15.24
N SER A 69 8.39 -0.12 16.34
CA SER A 69 7.93 -1.44 16.75
C SER A 69 6.44 -1.47 17.08
N ARG A 70 5.83 -2.67 16.94
CA ARG A 70 4.46 -2.93 17.42
C ARG A 70 4.38 -2.95 18.95
N ASN A 71 5.48 -3.25 19.66
CA ASN A 71 5.52 -3.30 21.11
C ASN A 71 5.57 -1.91 21.72
N ALA A 72 4.44 -1.40 22.20
CA ALA A 72 4.37 -0.08 22.82
C ALA A 72 5.22 0.06 24.12
N ALA A 73 5.60 -1.04 24.77
CA ALA A 73 6.51 -0.98 25.92
C ALA A 73 7.87 -0.37 25.53
N ALA A 74 8.32 -0.55 24.29
CA ALA A 74 9.55 0.00 23.76
C ALA A 74 9.50 1.53 23.55
N LEU A 75 8.32 2.17 23.57
CA LEU A 75 8.18 3.64 23.53
C LEU A 75 8.95 4.35 24.66
N THR A 76 9.19 3.67 25.78
CA THR A 76 10.02 4.20 26.87
C THR A 76 11.46 4.56 26.43
N ARG A 77 11.92 4.01 25.29
CA ARG A 77 13.19 4.38 24.63
C ARG A 77 13.19 5.77 24.02
N PHE A 78 12.04 6.38 23.80
CA PHE A 78 11.95 7.73 23.26
C PHE A 78 12.70 8.73 24.14
N ALA A 79 13.86 9.18 23.68
CA ALA A 79 14.76 10.05 24.44
C ALA A 79 14.54 11.55 24.17
N SER A 80 13.95 11.88 23.01
CA SER A 80 13.73 13.27 22.58
C SER A 80 12.61 13.95 23.41
N PRO A 81 12.57 15.29 23.46
CA PRO A 81 11.37 16.01 23.88
C PRO A 81 10.16 15.66 23.01
N SER A 82 8.95 15.84 23.55
CA SER A 82 7.72 15.61 22.79
C SER A 82 7.77 16.30 21.43
N ILE A 83 7.31 15.60 20.40
CA ILE A 83 7.29 16.09 19.03
C ILE A 83 6.03 15.58 18.32
N ALA A 84 5.41 16.45 17.54
CA ALA A 84 4.28 16.11 16.71
C ALA A 84 4.42 16.69 15.31
N ASN A 85 3.82 16.03 14.34
CA ASN A 85 3.73 16.49 12.97
C ASN A 85 2.26 16.44 12.51
N ALA A 86 1.77 17.52 11.91
CA ALA A 86 0.45 17.57 11.29
C ALA A 86 0.61 17.95 9.82
N GLN A 87 -0.08 17.25 8.94
CA GLN A 87 0.01 17.46 7.48
C GLN A 87 -1.35 17.32 6.81
N LEU A 88 -1.60 18.20 5.84
CA LEU A 88 -2.67 18.06 4.86
C LEU A 88 -2.03 17.85 3.50
N SER A 89 -2.60 16.99 2.67
CA SER A 89 -2.11 16.78 1.31
C SER A 89 -3.24 16.60 0.29
N LEU A 90 -2.94 16.97 -0.95
CA LEU A 90 -3.81 16.76 -2.11
C LEU A 90 -2.97 16.14 -3.22
N THR A 91 -3.34 14.94 -3.63
CA THR A 91 -2.67 14.17 -4.68
C THR A 91 -3.57 14.04 -5.90
N ARG A 92 -3.02 14.34 -7.06
CA ARG A 92 -3.60 14.00 -8.35
C ARG A 92 -2.76 12.91 -9.01
N ALA A 93 -3.41 11.81 -9.39
CA ALA A 93 -2.79 10.70 -10.09
C ALA A 93 -3.41 10.55 -11.47
N LYS A 94 -2.59 10.40 -12.52
CA LYS A 94 -3.05 10.23 -13.90
C LYS A 94 -2.07 9.38 -14.72
N GLY A 95 -2.61 8.45 -15.50
CA GLY A 95 -1.86 7.60 -16.42
C GLY A 95 -2.48 6.21 -16.52
N GLY A 96 -2.30 5.55 -17.66
CA GLY A 96 -2.97 4.28 -17.96
C GLY A 96 -2.20 3.04 -17.53
N PHE A 97 -0.94 3.16 -17.11
CA PHE A 97 -0.18 2.05 -16.55
C PHE A 97 -0.47 1.93 -15.06
N THR A 98 -1.43 1.08 -14.75
CA THR A 98 -1.92 0.81 -13.38
C THR A 98 -2.24 -0.66 -13.23
N ASP A 99 -2.33 -1.15 -11.99
CA ASP A 99 -2.87 -2.48 -11.72
C ASP A 99 -4.33 -2.60 -12.18
N PHE A 100 -4.84 -3.84 -12.27
CA PHE A 100 -6.18 -4.12 -12.81
C PHE A 100 -7.32 -3.50 -12.00
N SER A 101 -7.13 -3.30 -10.68
CA SER A 101 -8.10 -2.67 -9.79
C SER A 101 -7.85 -1.19 -9.49
N ASP A 102 -6.75 -0.63 -10.00
CA ASP A 102 -6.40 0.77 -9.79
C ASP A 102 -7.03 1.72 -10.80
N SER A 103 -7.10 3.01 -10.43
CA SER A 103 -7.66 4.07 -11.27
C SER A 103 -6.60 4.73 -12.16
N PRO A 104 -6.87 4.90 -13.47
CA PRO A 104 -6.01 5.70 -14.35
C PRO A 104 -6.15 7.22 -14.14
N ASP A 105 -7.17 7.68 -13.38
CA ASP A 105 -7.44 9.09 -13.10
C ASP A 105 -8.05 9.26 -11.70
N ALA A 106 -7.21 9.54 -10.70
CA ALA A 106 -7.62 9.64 -9.31
C ALA A 106 -7.24 10.97 -8.66
N ILE A 107 -8.00 11.33 -7.64
CA ILE A 107 -7.70 12.41 -6.71
C ILE A 107 -7.81 11.88 -5.28
N THR A 108 -6.84 12.25 -4.44
CA THR A 108 -6.80 11.86 -3.03
C THR A 108 -6.51 13.08 -2.17
N ALA A 109 -7.36 13.35 -1.19
CA ALA A 109 -7.12 14.34 -0.15
C ALA A 109 -6.84 13.61 1.16
N SER A 110 -5.82 14.01 1.91
CA SER A 110 -5.51 13.41 3.21
C SER A 110 -5.14 14.43 4.28
N ALA A 111 -5.43 14.07 5.52
CA ALA A 111 -5.02 14.77 6.72
C ALA A 111 -4.40 13.75 7.68
N GLU A 112 -3.25 14.09 8.27
CA GLU A 112 -2.54 13.23 9.21
C GLU A 112 -1.96 14.03 10.34
N VAL A 113 -2.06 13.51 11.56
CA VAL A 113 -1.37 14.02 12.77
C VAL A 113 -0.72 12.84 13.45
N GLU A 114 0.58 12.94 13.70
CA GLU A 114 1.36 11.92 14.40
C GLU A 114 2.20 12.54 15.50
N SER A 115 2.30 11.88 16.65
CA SER A 115 3.00 12.46 17.81
C SER A 115 3.63 11.41 18.71
N PHE A 116 4.80 11.76 19.25
CA PHE A 116 5.40 11.16 20.44
C PHE A 116 5.32 12.16 21.59
N TYR A 117 4.69 11.77 22.66
CA TYR A 117 4.45 12.64 23.81
C TYR A 117 4.97 12.03 25.11
N ARG A 118 5.92 12.73 25.75
CA ARG A 118 6.43 12.33 27.06
C ARG A 118 5.45 12.79 28.15
N ILE A 119 4.66 11.82 28.64
CA ILE A 119 3.64 12.06 29.67
C ILE A 119 4.30 12.33 31.02
N SER A 120 5.35 11.58 31.34
CA SER A 120 6.13 11.73 32.56
C SER A 120 7.56 11.21 32.36
N SER A 121 8.40 11.26 33.40
CA SER A 121 9.75 10.64 33.36
C SER A 121 9.74 9.14 33.12
N ARG A 122 8.61 8.45 33.34
CA ARG A 122 8.42 7.00 33.19
C ARG A 122 7.45 6.60 32.11
N ALA A 123 6.69 7.53 31.54
CA ALA A 123 5.62 7.21 30.61
C ALA A 123 5.73 8.00 29.31
N VAL A 124 5.63 7.31 28.18
CA VAL A 124 5.62 7.87 26.83
C VAL A 124 4.38 7.39 26.09
N GLY A 125 3.66 8.34 25.49
CA GLY A 125 2.53 8.09 24.62
C GLY A 125 2.91 8.26 23.16
N TYR A 126 2.25 7.51 22.30
CA TYR A 126 2.25 7.63 20.86
C TYR A 126 0.83 7.78 20.34
N GLY A 127 0.62 8.65 19.38
CA GLY A 127 -0.67 8.85 18.75
C GLY A 127 -0.52 9.13 17.25
N LEU A 128 -1.37 8.51 16.46
CA LEU A 128 -1.55 8.78 15.04
C LEU A 128 -3.04 8.88 14.73
N MET A 129 -3.42 9.88 13.98
CA MET A 129 -4.75 10.01 13.38
C MET A 129 -4.59 10.41 11.92
N SER A 130 -5.19 9.66 11.01
CA SER A 130 -5.24 10.04 9.61
C SER A 130 -6.63 9.85 9.01
N TYR A 131 -6.93 10.69 8.03
CA TYR A 131 -8.11 10.61 7.18
C TYR A 131 -7.68 10.70 5.73
N GLU A 132 -8.22 9.83 4.90
CA GLU A 132 -8.01 9.82 3.45
C GLU A 132 -9.35 9.75 2.73
N ASN A 133 -9.55 10.66 1.77
CA ASN A 133 -10.67 10.67 0.84
C ASN A 133 -10.13 10.42 -0.57
N PHE A 134 -10.45 9.28 -1.14
CA PHE A 134 -10.04 8.84 -2.46
C PHE A 134 -11.22 8.84 -3.43
N SER A 135 -11.00 9.29 -4.66
CA SER A 135 -11.95 9.17 -5.76
C SER A 135 -11.22 8.85 -7.06
N GLY A 136 -11.48 7.67 -7.62
CA GLY A 136 -10.92 7.18 -8.86
C GLY A 136 -11.98 6.98 -9.93
N LYS A 137 -11.62 7.25 -11.20
CA LYS A 137 -12.45 6.99 -12.38
C LYS A 137 -12.02 5.70 -13.06
N GLU A 138 -12.87 5.14 -13.90
CA GLU A 138 -12.59 3.98 -14.75
C GLU A 138 -12.02 2.78 -13.98
N MET A 139 -12.60 2.50 -12.81
CA MET A 139 -12.19 1.40 -11.94
C MET A 139 -13.12 0.20 -12.12
N GLY A 140 -12.51 -0.96 -12.18
CA GLY A 140 -13.13 -2.29 -12.16
C GLY A 140 -12.44 -3.16 -11.12
N GLY A 141 -12.26 -4.43 -11.43
CA GLY A 141 -11.54 -5.40 -10.61
C GLY A 141 -12.19 -5.66 -9.27
N SER A 142 -11.37 -5.86 -8.26
CA SER A 142 -11.81 -6.26 -6.93
C SER A 142 -12.89 -5.36 -6.33
N ALA A 143 -13.87 -5.99 -5.71
CA ALA A 143 -14.84 -5.32 -4.87
C ALA A 143 -14.32 -5.05 -3.46
N PHE A 144 -13.25 -5.71 -3.01
CA PHE A 144 -12.63 -5.50 -1.70
C PHE A 144 -11.76 -4.25 -1.64
N ILE A 145 -11.60 -3.71 -0.43
CA ILE A 145 -10.74 -2.55 -0.15
C ILE A 145 -9.27 -2.95 -0.14
N ASP A 146 -8.94 -4.00 0.62
CA ASP A 146 -7.59 -4.56 0.69
C ASP A 146 -7.50 -5.84 -0.15
N THR A 147 -6.82 -5.74 -1.28
CA THR A 147 -6.64 -6.83 -2.24
C THR A 147 -5.37 -7.64 -2.03
N SER A 148 -4.50 -7.24 -1.09
CA SER A 148 -3.12 -7.75 -1.00
C SER A 148 -3.00 -9.22 -0.60
N ARG A 149 -3.86 -9.70 0.29
CA ARG A 149 -3.77 -11.03 0.91
C ARG A 149 -5.14 -11.72 1.00
N LEU A 150 -5.92 -11.63 -0.09
CA LEU A 150 -7.27 -12.20 -0.14
C LEU A 150 -7.24 -13.72 -0.28
N PRO A 151 -8.13 -14.43 0.46
CA PRO A 151 -8.35 -15.86 0.24
C PRO A 151 -8.95 -16.15 -1.13
N PHE A 152 -9.89 -15.33 -1.56
CA PHE A 152 -10.48 -15.24 -2.90
C PHE A 152 -10.84 -13.77 -3.16
N ASP A 153 -11.09 -13.40 -4.40
CA ASP A 153 -11.56 -12.06 -4.76
C ASP A 153 -12.98 -12.12 -5.37
N LEU A 154 -13.70 -11.00 -5.27
CA LEU A 154 -14.98 -10.79 -5.92
C LEU A 154 -14.83 -9.68 -6.94
N GLU A 155 -14.99 -10.01 -8.19
CA GLU A 155 -14.77 -9.12 -9.32
C GLU A 155 -16.02 -9.05 -10.21
N GLU A 156 -16.10 -8.02 -11.02
CA GLU A 156 -17.08 -7.99 -12.10
C GLU A 156 -16.57 -8.84 -13.26
N ASP A 157 -17.48 -9.53 -13.95
CA ASP A 157 -17.17 -10.37 -15.11
C ASP A 157 -16.76 -9.57 -16.36
N SER A 158 -16.94 -8.25 -16.35
CA SER A 158 -16.83 -7.43 -17.56
C SER A 158 -15.88 -6.24 -17.41
N LEU A 159 -14.88 -6.19 -18.30
CA LEU A 159 -13.97 -5.05 -18.46
C LEU A 159 -14.68 -3.78 -18.98
N THR A 160 -15.89 -3.90 -19.53
CA THR A 160 -16.63 -2.77 -20.09
C THR A 160 -17.46 -2.03 -19.05
N ASN A 161 -17.56 -2.56 -17.85
CA ASN A 161 -18.38 -2.00 -16.77
C ASN A 161 -17.60 -1.16 -15.77
N LEU A 162 -16.48 -0.57 -16.19
CA LEU A 162 -15.67 0.32 -15.35
C LEU A 162 -16.49 1.52 -14.87
N GLY A 163 -16.32 1.90 -13.61
CA GLY A 163 -17.05 2.98 -12.99
C GLY A 163 -16.19 3.84 -12.06
N ARG A 164 -16.77 4.91 -11.55
CA ARG A 164 -16.15 5.70 -10.49
C ARG A 164 -16.27 4.94 -9.18
N LYS A 165 -15.14 4.83 -8.46
CA LYS A 165 -15.12 4.33 -7.08
C LYS A 165 -14.66 5.45 -6.13
N HIS A 166 -15.18 5.40 -4.90
CA HIS A 166 -14.90 6.37 -3.85
C HIS A 166 -14.62 5.65 -2.55
N ARG A 167 -13.58 6.09 -1.82
CA ARG A 167 -13.19 5.51 -0.54
C ARG A 167 -12.87 6.60 0.47
N ASP A 168 -13.45 6.46 1.67
CA ASP A 168 -13.08 7.21 2.86
C ASP A 168 -12.42 6.26 3.84
N THR A 169 -11.22 6.61 4.32
CA THR A 169 -10.46 5.82 5.28
C THR A 169 -10.10 6.66 6.49
N TYR A 170 -10.36 6.14 7.67
CA TYR A 170 -9.97 6.69 8.97
C TYR A 170 -9.00 5.72 9.63
N HIS A 171 -7.85 6.19 10.04
CA HIS A 171 -6.88 5.39 10.77
C HIS A 171 -6.51 6.10 12.08
N LEU A 172 -6.60 5.37 13.19
CA LEU A 172 -6.31 5.82 14.54
C LEU A 172 -5.34 4.84 15.19
N THR A 173 -4.25 5.36 15.74
CA THR A 173 -3.34 4.59 16.59
C THR A 173 -3.16 5.32 17.92
N GLY A 174 -3.27 4.58 19.00
CA GLY A 174 -2.91 5.05 20.34
C GLY A 174 -2.03 4.01 21.03
N GLY A 175 -0.92 4.45 21.60
CA GLY A 175 -0.03 3.57 22.34
C GLY A 175 0.57 4.26 23.57
N VAL A 176 0.86 3.48 24.61
CA VAL A 176 1.56 3.96 25.80
C VAL A 176 2.54 2.91 26.29
N GLY A 177 3.75 3.38 26.61
CA GLY A 177 4.78 2.59 27.29
C GLY A 177 5.08 3.21 28.66
N ILE A 178 5.18 2.39 29.70
CA ILE A 178 5.39 2.81 31.08
C ILE A 178 6.51 1.98 31.71
N ASP A 179 7.54 2.64 32.24
CA ASP A 179 8.56 2.00 33.09
C ASP A 179 7.97 1.74 34.48
N VAL A 180 7.78 0.47 34.81
CA VAL A 180 7.12 0.05 36.05
C VAL A 180 8.12 -0.33 37.13
N TRP A 181 9.28 -0.87 36.76
CA TRP A 181 10.26 -1.33 37.74
C TRP A 181 11.66 -1.52 37.15
N ARG A 182 12.66 -0.75 37.62
CA ARG A 182 14.10 -0.90 37.26
C ARG A 182 14.34 -1.03 35.74
N GLY A 183 13.62 -0.25 34.92
CA GLY A 183 13.71 -0.27 33.48
C GLY A 183 12.82 -1.31 32.80
N LEU A 184 12.16 -2.22 33.55
CA LEU A 184 11.12 -3.05 32.98
C LEU A 184 9.92 -2.19 32.61
N SER A 185 9.62 -2.16 31.33
CA SER A 185 8.50 -1.41 30.76
C SER A 185 7.37 -2.34 30.34
N VAL A 186 6.16 -1.88 30.53
CA VAL A 186 4.94 -2.50 29.97
C VAL A 186 4.28 -1.53 29.00
N GLY A 187 3.56 -2.03 28.03
CA GLY A 187 2.90 -1.18 27.05
C GLY A 187 1.68 -1.82 26.43
N ALA A 188 0.79 -0.96 25.98
CA ALA A 188 -0.36 -1.33 25.17
C ALA A 188 -0.51 -0.39 23.98
N ARG A 189 -0.95 -0.92 22.84
CA ARG A 189 -1.20 -0.18 21.61
C ARG A 189 -2.48 -0.69 20.96
N LEU A 190 -3.30 0.24 20.51
CA LEU A 190 -4.46 -0.01 19.69
C LEU A 190 -4.26 0.66 18.34
N ASP A 191 -4.36 -0.11 17.27
CA ASP A 191 -4.44 0.37 15.89
C ASP A 191 -5.86 0.07 15.38
N TYR A 192 -6.52 1.07 14.82
CA TYR A 192 -7.88 0.96 14.33
C TYR A 192 -8.03 1.64 12.98
N THR A 193 -8.49 0.91 11.98
CA THR A 193 -8.85 1.45 10.67
C THR A 193 -10.31 1.18 10.38
N SER A 194 -11.02 2.21 9.94
CA SER A 194 -12.37 2.11 9.40
C SER A 194 -12.40 2.72 8.01
N ALA A 195 -13.04 2.03 7.06
CA ALA A 195 -13.19 2.56 5.73
C ALA A 195 -14.56 2.25 5.13
N ASN A 196 -15.04 3.17 4.30
CA ASN A 196 -16.16 2.97 3.41
C ASN A 196 -15.67 2.99 1.97
N TYR A 197 -16.18 2.09 1.14
CA TYR A 197 -15.81 2.01 -0.27
C TYR A 197 -17.06 1.75 -1.11
N ALA A 198 -17.23 2.47 -2.22
CA ALA A 198 -18.41 2.34 -3.04
C ALA A 198 -18.12 2.56 -4.52
N LYS A 199 -18.77 1.80 -5.38
CA LYS A 199 -18.83 2.00 -6.83
C LYS A 199 -20.13 2.69 -7.22
N TYR A 200 -20.07 3.63 -8.17
CA TYR A 200 -21.19 4.46 -8.62
C TYR A 200 -21.82 4.04 -9.97
N LYS A 201 -21.41 2.89 -10.50
CA LYS A 201 -21.99 2.30 -11.71
C LYS A 201 -22.45 0.87 -11.40
N ASP A 202 -23.60 0.46 -11.90
CA ASP A 202 -24.13 -0.89 -11.68
C ASP A 202 -23.28 -1.97 -12.42
N LEU A 203 -22.97 -3.13 -11.87
CA LEU A 203 -23.33 -3.57 -10.53
C LEU A 203 -22.56 -2.74 -9.49
N ARG A 204 -23.26 -2.15 -8.50
CA ARG A 204 -22.63 -1.35 -7.44
C ARG A 204 -22.34 -2.22 -6.25
N HIS A 205 -21.16 -2.01 -5.67
CA HIS A 205 -20.85 -2.52 -4.34
C HIS A 205 -20.74 -1.36 -3.34
N LYS A 206 -21.04 -1.65 -2.10
CA LYS A 206 -20.82 -0.78 -0.94
C LYS A 206 -20.19 -1.59 0.17
N ASN A 207 -19.01 -1.18 0.60
CA ASN A 207 -18.23 -1.86 1.62
C ASN A 207 -18.13 -1.02 2.89
N LYS A 208 -17.97 -1.72 4.00
CA LYS A 208 -17.57 -1.17 5.30
C LYS A 208 -16.45 -2.05 5.83
N LEU A 209 -15.29 -1.45 6.04
CA LEU A 209 -14.13 -2.11 6.65
C LEU A 209 -13.96 -1.66 8.09
N MET A 210 -13.69 -2.61 8.96
CA MET A 210 -13.12 -2.43 10.29
C MET A 210 -11.90 -3.32 10.42
N ASP A 211 -10.76 -2.74 10.75
CA ASP A 211 -9.53 -3.45 11.08
C ASP A 211 -9.03 -2.94 12.43
N MET A 212 -8.96 -3.80 13.41
CA MET A 212 -8.55 -3.46 14.77
C MET A 212 -7.44 -4.41 15.21
N THR A 213 -6.32 -3.83 15.67
CA THR A 213 -5.22 -4.58 16.28
C THR A 213 -4.97 -4.07 17.69
N LEU A 214 -5.04 -4.94 18.67
CA LEU A 214 -4.64 -4.68 20.05
C LEU A 214 -3.34 -5.41 20.32
N THR A 215 -2.31 -4.68 20.74
CA THR A 215 -0.99 -5.21 21.11
C THR A 215 -0.69 -4.90 22.55
N THR A 216 -0.20 -5.88 23.30
CA THR A 216 0.30 -5.71 24.66
C THR A 216 1.68 -6.34 24.78
N GLY A 217 2.59 -5.72 25.52
CA GLY A 217 3.93 -6.28 25.60
C GLY A 217 4.75 -5.74 26.76
N VAL A 218 5.92 -6.33 26.90
CA VAL A 218 6.94 -6.00 27.89
C VAL A 218 8.26 -5.71 27.17
N PHE A 219 9.07 -4.86 27.77
CA PHE A 219 10.39 -4.52 27.26
C PHE A 219 11.33 -4.25 28.43
N TRP A 220 12.55 -4.78 28.38
CA TRP A 220 13.51 -4.68 29.47
C TRP A 220 14.94 -4.53 28.95
N PRO A 221 15.65 -3.44 29.31
CA PRO A 221 17.08 -3.30 29.10
C PRO A 221 17.86 -4.14 30.13
N VAL A 222 18.69 -5.07 29.65
CA VAL A 222 19.48 -5.99 30.48
C VAL A 222 20.91 -5.49 30.58
N ALA A 223 21.34 -5.06 31.76
CA ALA A 223 22.71 -4.70 32.10
C ALA A 223 23.40 -3.70 31.13
N GLY A 224 22.65 -2.90 30.37
CA GLY A 224 23.21 -1.94 29.41
C GLY A 224 23.87 -2.53 28.16
N VAL A 225 23.85 -3.85 27.99
CA VAL A 225 24.45 -4.57 26.86
C VAL A 225 23.38 -5.12 25.93
N ALA A 226 22.24 -5.50 26.47
CA ALA A 226 21.14 -6.09 25.72
C ALA A 226 19.79 -5.47 26.09
N GLU A 227 18.85 -5.60 25.20
CA GLU A 227 17.45 -5.24 25.39
C GLU A 227 16.60 -6.41 24.93
N VAL A 228 15.64 -6.82 25.73
CA VAL A 228 14.74 -7.91 25.40
C VAL A 228 13.30 -7.45 25.49
N GLY A 229 12.47 -7.92 24.60
CA GLY A 229 11.05 -7.63 24.59
C GLY A 229 10.22 -8.81 24.10
N ALA A 230 8.98 -8.82 24.53
CA ALA A 230 7.99 -9.76 24.02
C ALA A 230 6.63 -9.05 23.96
N PHE A 231 5.82 -9.43 22.99
CA PHE A 231 4.47 -8.91 22.86
C PHE A 231 3.53 -9.95 22.27
N TYR A 232 2.26 -9.77 22.57
CA TYR A 232 1.15 -10.49 21.96
C TYR A 232 0.26 -9.47 21.25
N TYR A 233 -0.28 -9.84 20.10
CA TYR A 233 -1.32 -9.06 19.44
C TYR A 233 -2.50 -9.91 18.98
N TYR A 234 -3.67 -9.31 19.07
CA TYR A 234 -4.89 -9.79 18.46
C TYR A 234 -5.34 -8.79 17.39
N ARG A 235 -5.55 -9.26 16.15
CA ARG A 235 -6.10 -8.43 15.07
C ARG A 235 -7.39 -9.04 14.57
N ARG A 236 -8.40 -8.22 14.46
CA ARG A 236 -9.67 -8.57 13.82
C ARG A 236 -9.94 -7.63 12.66
N THR A 237 -10.16 -8.22 11.46
CA THR A 237 -10.57 -7.49 10.26
C THR A 237 -11.95 -7.99 9.86
N THR A 238 -12.87 -7.06 9.57
CA THR A 238 -14.18 -7.37 9.04
C THR A 238 -14.44 -6.41 7.90
N GLU A 239 -14.63 -6.94 6.69
CA GLU A 239 -15.07 -6.17 5.54
C GLU A 239 -16.41 -6.71 5.08
N SER A 240 -17.48 -5.92 5.24
CA SER A 240 -18.81 -6.25 4.80
C SER A 240 -19.08 -5.69 3.41
N LEU A 241 -19.54 -6.54 2.49
CA LEU A 241 -19.93 -6.17 1.14
C LEU A 241 -21.45 -6.27 0.97
N LYS A 242 -22.01 -5.27 0.31
CA LYS A 242 -23.38 -5.28 -0.17
C LYS A 242 -23.43 -4.87 -1.63
N PHE A 243 -24.03 -5.72 -2.46
CA PHE A 243 -24.25 -5.44 -3.87
C PHE A 243 -25.68 -4.96 -4.12
N ASN A 244 -25.84 -4.00 -5.05
CA ASN A 244 -27.14 -3.44 -5.42
C ASN A 244 -27.18 -3.02 -6.89
N LEU A 245 -28.38 -3.07 -7.46
CA LEU A 245 -28.73 -2.45 -8.75
C LEU A 245 -29.63 -1.25 -8.49
N TYR A 246 -29.35 -0.15 -9.17
CA TYR A 246 -30.16 1.08 -9.12
C TYR A 246 -30.72 1.48 -10.49
N GLY A 247 -30.10 1.00 -11.57
CA GLY A 247 -30.61 1.17 -12.93
C GLY A 247 -31.88 0.32 -13.18
N ARG A 248 -32.68 0.73 -14.17
CA ARG A 248 -33.86 0.00 -14.65
C ARG A 248 -33.58 -0.76 -15.94
N GLU A 249 -32.36 -1.24 -16.11
CA GLU A 249 -31.94 -1.98 -17.29
C GLU A 249 -32.29 -3.46 -17.10
N ASP A 250 -32.83 -4.11 -18.15
CA ASP A 250 -33.06 -5.56 -18.20
C ASP A 250 -31.75 -6.31 -18.44
N LYS A 251 -30.68 -5.92 -17.73
CA LYS A 251 -29.35 -6.52 -17.84
C LYS A 251 -29.13 -7.48 -16.68
N THR A 252 -28.72 -8.69 -17.00
CA THR A 252 -28.20 -9.65 -16.04
C THR A 252 -26.75 -9.29 -15.71
N TYR A 253 -26.44 -9.10 -14.45
CA TYR A 253 -25.10 -8.87 -13.97
C TYR A 253 -24.53 -10.16 -13.39
N VAL A 254 -23.28 -10.44 -13.72
CA VAL A 254 -22.53 -11.61 -13.26
C VAL A 254 -21.31 -11.13 -12.50
N THR A 255 -20.96 -11.81 -11.44
CA THR A 255 -19.74 -11.60 -10.67
C THR A 255 -18.82 -12.78 -10.84
N PHE A 256 -17.53 -12.53 -10.84
CA PHE A 256 -16.48 -13.51 -10.92
C PHE A 256 -15.88 -13.72 -9.53
N ILE A 257 -15.88 -14.95 -9.06
CA ILE A 257 -15.28 -15.38 -7.79
C ILE A 257 -13.90 -15.94 -8.13
N ASN A 258 -12.88 -15.11 -7.93
CA ASN A 258 -11.50 -15.43 -8.28
C ASN A 258 -10.80 -16.17 -7.14
N TYR A 259 -10.57 -17.45 -7.26
CA TYR A 259 -9.90 -18.26 -6.24
C TYR A 259 -8.37 -18.15 -6.28
N GLY A 260 -7.82 -17.61 -7.35
CA GLY A 260 -6.37 -17.49 -7.47
C GLY A 260 -5.99 -16.72 -8.73
N PRO A 261 -5.09 -17.21 -9.60
CA PRO A 261 -4.68 -16.48 -10.77
C PRO A 261 -5.80 -16.40 -11.84
N PHE A 262 -6.85 -15.64 -11.55
CA PHE A 262 -8.01 -15.35 -12.41
C PHE A 262 -8.69 -16.58 -12.98
N ILE A 263 -8.85 -17.62 -12.15
CA ILE A 263 -9.71 -18.77 -12.40
C ILE A 263 -10.65 -18.96 -11.20
N GLY A 264 -11.89 -19.36 -11.46
CA GLY A 264 -12.87 -19.55 -10.41
C GLY A 264 -14.27 -19.80 -10.95
N GLU A 265 -15.25 -19.21 -10.33
CA GLU A 265 -16.66 -19.38 -10.65
C GLU A 265 -17.31 -18.07 -11.07
N THR A 266 -18.40 -18.16 -11.83
CA THR A 266 -19.27 -17.02 -12.10
C THR A 266 -20.59 -17.19 -11.40
N GLU A 267 -21.12 -16.11 -10.82
CA GLU A 267 -22.37 -16.09 -10.11
C GLU A 267 -23.26 -14.97 -10.65
N GLN A 268 -24.48 -15.32 -11.01
CA GLN A 268 -25.48 -14.32 -11.35
C GLN A 268 -25.88 -13.54 -10.11
N PHE A 269 -25.81 -12.23 -10.19
CA PHE A 269 -26.25 -11.36 -9.10
C PHE A 269 -27.74 -11.57 -8.76
N ALA A 270 -28.07 -11.53 -7.47
CA ALA A 270 -29.37 -11.76 -6.88
C ALA A 270 -29.72 -13.24 -6.57
N ASN A 271 -28.88 -14.17 -6.91
CA ASN A 271 -28.95 -15.51 -6.35
C ASN A 271 -28.47 -15.47 -4.88
N SER A 272 -28.82 -16.48 -4.11
CA SER A 272 -28.30 -16.61 -2.74
C SER A 272 -26.90 -17.20 -2.77
N GLY A 273 -25.87 -16.38 -2.67
CA GLY A 273 -24.49 -16.81 -2.75
C GLY A 273 -23.52 -15.71 -2.30
N PHE A 274 -22.36 -15.61 -2.97
CA PHE A 274 -21.29 -14.63 -2.64
C PHE A 274 -21.74 -13.18 -2.81
N THR A 275 -22.68 -12.92 -3.74
CA THR A 275 -23.21 -11.58 -4.04
C THR A 275 -24.71 -11.50 -3.77
N ASP A 276 -25.10 -11.72 -2.53
CA ASP A 276 -26.49 -11.69 -2.10
C ASP A 276 -27.09 -10.28 -2.24
N LYS A 277 -28.28 -10.19 -2.84
CA LYS A 277 -29.03 -8.93 -3.01
C LYS A 277 -29.61 -8.38 -1.71
N LEU A 278 -30.02 -9.28 -0.82
CA LEU A 278 -30.79 -8.94 0.38
C LEU A 278 -29.91 -8.68 1.59
N ARG A 279 -28.72 -9.27 1.61
CA ARG A 279 -27.84 -9.29 2.79
C ARG A 279 -26.48 -8.67 2.51
N GLU A 280 -25.94 -8.07 3.54
CA GLU A 280 -24.54 -7.65 3.63
C GLU A 280 -23.73 -8.84 4.14
N LEU A 281 -22.77 -9.29 3.36
CA LEU A 281 -21.94 -10.45 3.65
C LEU A 281 -20.52 -10.02 4.08
N PRO A 282 -20.06 -10.41 5.28
CA PRO A 282 -18.74 -10.07 5.76
C PRO A 282 -17.66 -11.10 5.39
N MET A 283 -16.48 -10.59 5.04
CA MET A 283 -15.20 -11.28 5.16
C MET A 283 -14.66 -10.99 6.55
N VAL A 284 -14.49 -12.01 7.37
CA VAL A 284 -13.99 -11.89 8.74
C VAL A 284 -12.64 -12.57 8.86
N ASN A 285 -11.66 -11.91 9.48
CA ASN A 285 -10.37 -12.49 9.81
C ASN A 285 -10.04 -12.23 11.27
N ASN A 286 -9.53 -13.23 11.96
CA ASN A 286 -8.97 -13.11 13.29
C ASN A 286 -7.51 -13.58 13.25
N HIS A 287 -6.59 -12.75 13.74
CA HIS A 287 -5.18 -13.09 13.85
C HIS A 287 -4.78 -13.11 15.31
N ASN A 288 -4.00 -14.10 15.69
CA ASN A 288 -3.35 -14.19 16.99
C ASN A 288 -1.84 -14.30 16.74
N GLY A 289 -1.06 -13.37 17.27
CA GLY A 289 0.36 -13.34 17.03
C GLY A 289 1.17 -13.04 18.27
N ILE A 290 2.38 -13.56 18.29
CA ILE A 290 3.41 -13.29 19.29
C ILE A 290 4.64 -12.74 18.63
N GLY A 291 5.33 -11.81 19.29
CA GLY A 291 6.60 -11.28 18.83
C GLY A 291 7.65 -11.31 19.93
N LEU A 292 8.88 -11.53 19.51
CA LEU A 292 10.07 -11.50 20.36
C LEU A 292 11.03 -10.43 19.84
N GLN A 293 11.70 -9.74 20.76
CA GLN A 293 12.59 -8.64 20.47
C GLN A 293 13.93 -8.86 21.16
N LEU A 294 15.03 -8.58 20.45
CA LEU A 294 16.39 -8.60 20.96
C LEU A 294 17.17 -7.41 20.41
N GLY A 295 17.60 -6.52 21.29
CA GLY A 295 18.56 -5.48 21.02
C GLY A 295 19.93 -5.82 21.62
N LEU A 296 21.01 -5.55 20.90
CA LEU A 296 22.37 -5.76 21.35
C LEU A 296 23.18 -4.48 21.13
N HIS A 297 23.81 -3.97 22.20
CA HIS A 297 24.73 -2.84 22.14
C HIS A 297 26.16 -3.35 22.01
N LEU A 298 26.71 -3.26 20.81
CA LEU A 298 28.07 -3.68 20.47
C LEU A 298 29.03 -2.50 20.63
N GLY A 299 29.41 -2.21 21.87
CA GLY A 299 30.16 -1.03 22.23
C GLY A 299 29.29 0.24 22.27
N ARG A 300 29.89 1.43 22.01
CA ARG A 300 29.20 2.73 22.14
C ARG A 300 28.51 3.22 20.87
N SER A 301 28.84 2.63 19.74
CA SER A 301 28.47 3.17 18.43
C SER A 301 27.61 2.23 17.58
N LEU A 302 27.58 0.96 17.91
CA LEU A 302 26.89 -0.04 17.11
C LEU A 302 25.77 -0.70 17.91
N THR A 303 24.57 -0.69 17.36
CA THR A 303 23.40 -1.35 17.94
C THR A 303 22.76 -2.24 16.90
N LEU A 304 22.46 -3.47 17.28
CA LEU A 304 21.70 -4.43 16.46
C LEU A 304 20.36 -4.68 17.14
N THR A 305 19.28 -4.40 16.44
CA THR A 305 17.91 -4.69 16.89
C THR A 305 17.28 -5.77 16.01
N ASN A 306 16.53 -6.67 16.62
CA ASN A 306 15.83 -7.76 15.94
C ASN A 306 14.43 -7.90 16.54
N GLU A 307 13.44 -8.03 15.67
CA GLU A 307 12.06 -8.36 16.03
C GLU A 307 11.59 -9.51 15.11
N ALA A 308 11.11 -10.58 15.71
CA ALA A 308 10.53 -11.72 14.99
C ALA A 308 9.09 -11.95 15.47
N THR A 309 8.17 -12.13 14.55
CA THR A 309 6.75 -12.31 14.83
C THR A 309 6.22 -13.54 14.13
N LEU A 310 5.40 -14.29 14.84
CA LEU A 310 4.67 -15.45 14.34
C LEU A 310 3.18 -15.22 14.60
N ALA A 311 2.35 -15.41 13.58
CA ALA A 311 0.91 -15.31 13.74
C ALA A 311 0.13 -16.42 13.01
N TYR A 312 -1.02 -16.73 13.57
CA TYR A 312 -2.04 -17.57 12.97
C TYR A 312 -3.27 -16.75 12.65
N ARG A 313 -3.76 -16.88 11.41
CA ARG A 313 -4.98 -16.26 10.91
C ARG A 313 -6.00 -17.34 10.62
N GLU A 314 -7.23 -17.10 11.04
CA GLU A 314 -8.41 -17.83 10.59
C GLU A 314 -9.50 -16.85 10.19
N GLY A 315 -10.28 -17.23 9.20
CA GLY A 315 -11.36 -16.36 8.72
C GLY A 315 -12.39 -17.11 7.89
N TYR A 316 -13.44 -16.38 7.55
CA TYR A 316 -14.56 -16.90 6.76
C TYR A 316 -15.23 -15.76 5.99
N TYR A 317 -15.98 -16.12 4.95
CA TYR A 317 -16.87 -15.22 4.22
C TYR A 317 -18.31 -15.70 4.34
N GLY A 318 -19.23 -14.78 4.69
CA GLY A 318 -20.63 -15.07 4.95
C GLY A 318 -20.98 -14.89 6.43
N ARG A 319 -22.11 -15.43 6.86
CA ARG A 319 -22.58 -15.33 8.25
C ARG A 319 -22.74 -16.71 8.84
N ARG A 320 -22.15 -16.94 10.00
CA ARG A 320 -22.29 -18.19 10.77
C ARG A 320 -23.44 -18.05 11.77
N SER A 321 -24.59 -18.65 11.45
CA SER A 321 -25.71 -18.83 12.38
C SER A 321 -26.55 -20.03 11.95
N GLU A 322 -27.53 -20.44 12.77
CA GLU A 322 -28.43 -21.54 12.44
C GLU A 322 -29.23 -21.28 11.15
N TYR A 323 -29.48 -20.01 10.84
CA TYR A 323 -30.30 -19.58 9.70
C TYR A 323 -29.55 -18.97 8.54
N THR A 324 -28.21 -18.89 8.64
CA THR A 324 -27.35 -18.33 7.60
C THR A 324 -26.10 -19.18 7.48
N ASN A 325 -25.51 -19.20 6.29
CA ASN A 325 -24.33 -20.00 5.98
C ASN A 325 -23.09 -19.13 5.76
N SER A 326 -21.93 -19.72 6.03
CA SER A 326 -20.66 -19.27 5.46
C SER A 326 -20.44 -19.98 4.14
N TYR A 327 -19.82 -19.29 3.19
CA TYR A 327 -19.52 -19.83 1.86
C TYR A 327 -18.11 -20.36 1.77
N SER A 328 -17.19 -19.74 2.48
CA SER A 328 -15.78 -20.16 2.51
C SER A 328 -15.15 -19.90 3.87
N PHE A 329 -14.12 -20.65 4.16
CA PHE A 329 -13.22 -20.36 5.27
C PHE A 329 -11.76 -20.51 4.84
N HIS A 330 -10.87 -19.82 5.54
CA HIS A 330 -9.45 -19.83 5.24
C HIS A 330 -8.61 -19.80 6.51
N ARG A 331 -7.38 -20.28 6.37
CA ARG A 331 -6.38 -20.29 7.44
C ARG A 331 -5.03 -19.91 6.85
N SER A 332 -4.23 -19.18 7.62
CA SER A 332 -2.84 -18.89 7.24
C SER A 332 -1.92 -18.82 8.45
N HIS A 333 -0.63 -19.03 8.16
CA HIS A 333 0.48 -18.72 9.07
C HIS A 333 1.29 -17.59 8.48
N THR A 334 1.57 -16.58 9.31
CA THR A 334 2.36 -15.41 8.95
C THR A 334 3.63 -15.37 9.78
N TYR A 335 4.75 -15.09 9.13
CA TYR A 335 6.08 -14.95 9.72
C TYR A 335 6.62 -13.59 9.31
N ASP A 336 6.95 -12.74 10.27
CA ASP A 336 7.58 -11.45 10.00
C ASP A 336 8.89 -11.36 10.79
N TYR A 337 9.91 -10.81 10.14
CA TYR A 337 11.18 -10.48 10.74
C TYR A 337 11.57 -9.04 10.37
N HIS A 338 12.04 -8.29 11.35
CA HIS A 338 12.64 -6.98 11.14
C HIS A 338 13.92 -6.86 11.96
N GLY A 339 15.02 -6.55 11.29
CA GLY A 339 16.32 -6.30 11.90
C GLY A 339 16.87 -4.94 11.47
N CYS A 340 17.51 -4.21 12.39
CA CYS A 340 18.20 -2.96 12.08
C CYS A 340 19.58 -2.97 12.72
N LEU A 341 20.62 -2.78 11.91
CA LEU A 341 21.98 -2.50 12.36
C LEU A 341 22.21 -0.99 12.28
N ALA A 342 22.30 -0.34 13.43
CA ALA A 342 22.51 1.10 13.55
C ALA A 342 23.97 1.40 13.97
N TYR A 343 24.68 2.18 13.16
CA TYR A 343 26.00 2.70 13.50
C TYR A 343 25.94 4.22 13.69
N ARG A 344 26.26 4.70 14.88
CA ARG A 344 26.23 6.12 15.24
C ARG A 344 27.64 6.66 15.42
N ALA A 345 28.00 7.68 14.62
CA ALA A 345 29.21 8.47 14.78
C ALA A 345 28.86 9.89 15.27
N LYS A 346 29.87 10.76 15.44
CA LYS A 346 29.69 12.10 16.02
C LYS A 346 28.62 12.97 15.33
N ALA A 347 28.53 12.91 14.00
CA ALA A 347 27.62 13.73 13.20
C ALA A 347 26.91 12.90 12.12
N SER A 348 26.88 11.59 12.24
CA SER A 348 26.17 10.71 11.30
C SER A 348 25.54 9.52 12.02
N LEU A 349 24.47 9.00 11.40
CA LEU A 349 23.79 7.78 11.78
C LEU A 349 23.59 6.96 10.52
N HIS A 350 23.91 5.67 10.59
CA HIS A 350 23.78 4.75 9.48
C HIS A 350 22.92 3.58 9.91
N HIS A 351 21.87 3.30 9.15
CA HIS A 351 20.99 2.17 9.36
C HIS A 351 21.09 1.19 8.21
N LEU A 352 21.21 -0.08 8.53
CA LEU A 352 20.98 -1.18 7.61
C LEU A 352 19.77 -1.96 8.12
N ASP A 353 18.64 -1.76 7.45
CA ASP A 353 17.36 -2.36 7.79
C ASP A 353 17.10 -3.57 6.90
N VAL A 354 16.66 -4.66 7.50
CA VAL A 354 16.24 -5.89 6.83
C VAL A 354 14.85 -6.24 7.31
N SER A 355 13.92 -6.41 6.39
CA SER A 355 12.59 -6.94 6.71
C SER A 355 12.23 -8.09 5.79
N ILE A 356 11.62 -9.13 6.35
CA ILE A 356 11.14 -10.31 5.63
C ILE A 356 9.76 -10.65 6.18
N GLY A 357 8.79 -10.83 5.27
CA GLY A 357 7.44 -11.28 5.59
C GLY A 357 7.07 -12.49 4.75
N ALA A 358 6.39 -13.46 5.34
CA ALA A 358 5.88 -14.62 4.62
C ALA A 358 4.48 -14.99 5.13
N GLU A 359 3.58 -15.31 4.23
CA GLU A 359 2.26 -15.86 4.57
C GLU A 359 1.94 -17.03 3.64
N ASN A 360 1.50 -18.14 4.25
CA ASN A 360 0.95 -19.28 3.51
C ASN A 360 -0.52 -19.45 3.90
N LEU A 361 -1.41 -19.25 2.92
CA LEU A 361 -2.86 -19.24 3.09
C LEU A 361 -3.49 -20.41 2.32
N VAL A 362 -4.45 -21.07 2.94
CA VAL A 362 -5.31 -22.08 2.32
C VAL A 362 -6.76 -21.66 2.47
N ASN A 363 -7.50 -21.65 1.36
CA ASN A 363 -8.93 -21.38 1.31
C ASN A 363 -9.73 -22.62 0.95
N HIS A 364 -10.91 -22.75 1.55
CA HIS A 364 -11.85 -23.82 1.29
C HIS A 364 -13.24 -23.24 1.05
N PHE A 365 -13.97 -23.82 0.11
CA PHE A 365 -15.40 -23.59 -0.07
C PHE A 365 -16.16 -24.52 0.88
N GLU A 366 -17.14 -24.00 1.62
CA GLU A 366 -18.04 -24.80 2.46
C GLU A 366 -19.18 -25.32 1.61
N SER A 367 -19.15 -26.61 1.29
CA SER A 367 -20.23 -27.29 0.60
C SER A 367 -21.37 -27.58 1.58
N PHE A 368 -22.58 -27.16 1.23
CA PHE A 368 -23.76 -27.38 2.07
C PHE A 368 -25.00 -27.64 1.21
N ARG A 369 -26.01 -28.25 1.85
CA ARG A 369 -27.34 -28.44 1.25
C ARG A 369 -28.39 -27.91 2.21
N GLU A 370 -29.31 -27.11 1.69
CA GLU A 370 -30.49 -26.68 2.43
C GLU A 370 -31.47 -27.88 2.57
N LYS A 371 -31.84 -28.17 3.78
CA LYS A 371 -32.87 -29.16 4.13
C LYS A 371 -33.98 -28.50 4.93
N ARG A 372 -35.14 -29.13 4.97
CA ARG A 372 -36.27 -28.71 5.85
C ARG A 372 -36.50 -29.79 6.89
N ASN A 373 -36.73 -29.35 8.14
CA ASN A 373 -37.14 -30.22 9.20
C ASN A 373 -38.64 -30.52 9.14
N ASP A 374 -39.16 -31.38 10.00
CA ASP A 374 -40.56 -31.79 10.04
C ASP A 374 -41.52 -30.64 10.33
N SER A 375 -41.05 -29.54 10.93
CA SER A 375 -41.82 -28.31 11.17
C SER A 375 -41.75 -27.33 9.99
N GLY A 376 -41.07 -27.68 8.87
CA GLY A 376 -40.93 -26.85 7.67
C GLY A 376 -39.84 -25.79 7.74
N ALA A 377 -39.09 -25.72 8.85
CA ALA A 377 -37.97 -24.79 8.98
C ALA A 377 -36.73 -25.27 8.21
N SER A 378 -36.12 -24.38 7.47
CA SER A 378 -34.89 -24.68 6.74
C SER A 378 -33.68 -24.73 7.67
N TYR A 379 -32.80 -25.71 7.43
CA TYR A 379 -31.50 -25.81 8.06
C TYR A 379 -30.45 -26.22 7.03
N TYR A 380 -29.13 -25.94 7.31
CA TYR A 380 -28.05 -26.27 6.41
C TYR A 380 -27.29 -27.51 6.90
N GLU A 381 -27.16 -28.51 6.03
CA GLU A 381 -26.31 -29.67 6.25
C GLU A 381 -25.00 -29.45 5.51
N TYR A 382 -23.88 -29.41 6.24
CA TYR A 382 -22.54 -29.20 5.70
C TYR A 382 -21.89 -30.52 5.36
N TYR A 383 -21.18 -30.55 4.24
CA TYR A 383 -20.35 -31.67 3.78
C TYR A 383 -18.88 -31.33 3.98
N ASP A 384 -17.99 -32.26 3.56
CA ASP A 384 -16.56 -31.99 3.60
C ASP A 384 -16.20 -30.78 2.75
N PRO A 385 -15.39 -29.85 3.31
CA PRO A 385 -15.02 -28.63 2.61
C PRO A 385 -14.08 -28.93 1.43
N VAL A 386 -14.32 -28.21 0.33
CA VAL A 386 -13.52 -28.32 -0.89
C VAL A 386 -12.42 -27.27 -0.90
N LYS A 387 -11.18 -27.71 -1.05
CA LYS A 387 -10.05 -26.79 -1.18
C LYS A 387 -10.11 -26.05 -2.50
N THR A 388 -10.16 -24.71 -2.48
CA THR A 388 -10.23 -23.86 -3.66
C THR A 388 -8.96 -23.09 -3.94
N ALA A 389 -8.15 -22.78 -2.93
CA ALA A 389 -6.90 -22.04 -3.13
C ALA A 389 -5.80 -22.44 -2.14
N ASN A 390 -4.56 -22.31 -2.63
CA ASN A 390 -3.35 -22.29 -1.81
C ASN A 390 -2.45 -21.16 -2.31
N LYS A 391 -2.12 -20.19 -1.43
CA LYS A 391 -1.39 -18.98 -1.77
C LYS A 391 -0.21 -18.80 -0.82
N LEU A 392 0.96 -18.56 -1.41
CA LEU A 392 2.19 -18.23 -0.68
C LEU A 392 2.68 -16.87 -1.16
N TRP A 393 2.94 -15.97 -0.22
CA TRP A 393 3.63 -14.70 -0.43
C TRP A 393 4.89 -14.71 0.43
N VAL A 394 6.00 -14.32 -0.16
CA VAL A 394 7.25 -14.02 0.54
C VAL A 394 7.75 -12.69 0.03
N GLU A 395 7.94 -11.75 0.92
CA GLU A 395 8.39 -10.40 0.61
C GLU A 395 9.59 -10.07 1.48
N GLY A 396 10.52 -9.32 0.93
CA GLY A 396 11.63 -8.86 1.69
C GLY A 396 12.13 -7.50 1.22
N ARG A 397 12.81 -6.81 2.11
CA ARG A 397 13.43 -5.52 1.84
C ARG A 397 14.74 -5.41 2.61
N VAL A 398 15.78 -4.95 1.93
CA VAL A 398 17.01 -4.46 2.54
C VAL A 398 17.16 -2.99 2.20
N ALA A 399 17.42 -2.15 3.18
CA ALA A 399 17.62 -0.72 2.97
C ALA A 399 18.80 -0.22 3.81
N TYR A 400 19.71 0.47 3.15
CA TYR A 400 20.76 1.21 3.83
C TYR A 400 20.42 2.69 3.79
N THR A 401 20.34 3.34 4.97
CA THR A 401 20.07 4.77 5.11
C THR A 401 21.20 5.45 5.86
N ALA A 402 21.79 6.47 5.23
CA ALA A 402 22.83 7.32 5.82
C ALA A 402 22.26 8.70 6.14
N TYR A 403 22.24 9.08 7.42
CA TYR A 403 21.95 10.41 7.92
C TYR A 403 23.26 11.12 8.19
N LEU A 404 23.60 12.14 7.40
CA LEU A 404 24.90 12.81 7.44
C LEU A 404 24.77 14.28 7.85
N GLY A 405 25.76 14.79 8.58
CA GLY A 405 25.80 16.17 9.02
C GLY A 405 24.67 16.53 9.97
N ILE A 406 24.42 15.65 10.97
CA ILE A 406 23.35 15.83 11.95
C ILE A 406 23.63 17.06 12.84
N ARG A 407 22.67 17.99 12.89
CA ARG A 407 22.67 19.18 13.74
C ARG A 407 21.36 19.21 14.54
N GLY A 408 21.47 19.06 15.87
CA GLY A 408 20.31 18.83 16.70
C GLY A 408 19.63 17.50 16.34
N GLU A 409 18.37 17.56 15.96
CA GLU A 409 17.58 16.40 15.49
C GLU A 409 17.28 16.46 13.99
N ARG A 410 18.19 17.02 13.18
CA ARG A 410 18.04 17.11 11.72
C ARG A 410 19.35 16.81 11.00
N PRO A 411 19.39 15.85 10.09
CA PRO A 411 20.50 15.61 9.19
C PRO A 411 20.59 16.68 8.09
N THR A 412 21.78 16.91 7.55
CA THR A 412 21.96 17.75 6.35
C THR A 412 21.66 16.96 5.08
N TRP A 413 22.02 15.68 5.07
CA TRP A 413 21.71 14.74 4.01
C TRP A 413 21.08 13.49 4.57
N VAL A 414 20.10 12.96 3.83
CA VAL A 414 19.57 11.61 3.99
C VAL A 414 19.72 10.89 2.66
N ILE A 415 20.46 9.79 2.64
CA ILE A 415 20.69 8.99 1.43
C ILE A 415 20.24 7.57 1.74
N THR A 416 19.33 7.04 0.92
CA THR A 416 18.81 5.68 1.09
C THR A 416 19.01 4.89 -0.19
N ALA A 417 19.63 3.72 -0.08
CA ALA A 417 19.65 2.70 -1.12
C ALA A 417 18.84 1.49 -0.64
N SER A 418 17.97 0.95 -1.47
CA SER A 418 17.11 -0.16 -1.09
C SER A 418 16.96 -1.19 -2.20
N CYS A 419 16.75 -2.44 -1.80
CA CYS A 419 16.32 -3.53 -2.65
C CYS A 419 15.10 -4.18 -1.99
N GLN A 420 14.02 -4.31 -2.75
CA GLN A 420 12.82 -5.05 -2.34
C GLN A 420 12.66 -6.24 -3.27
N TRP A 421 12.13 -7.35 -2.75
CA TRP A 421 11.79 -8.52 -3.58
C TRP A 421 10.47 -9.12 -3.12
N MET A 422 9.77 -9.73 -4.06
CA MET A 422 8.55 -10.48 -3.82
C MET A 422 8.64 -11.82 -4.56
N HIS A 423 8.23 -12.87 -3.85
CA HIS A 423 7.90 -14.18 -4.43
C HIS A 423 6.44 -14.49 -4.14
N ARG A 424 5.65 -14.72 -5.17
CA ARG A 424 4.25 -15.09 -5.07
C ARG A 424 4.00 -16.42 -5.78
N LYS A 425 3.41 -17.38 -5.07
CA LYS A 425 2.90 -18.62 -5.65
C LYS A 425 1.43 -18.73 -5.31
N GLN A 426 0.58 -18.89 -6.30
CA GLN A 426 -0.84 -19.11 -6.13
C GLN A 426 -1.25 -20.34 -6.91
N THR A 427 -2.11 -21.18 -6.30
CA THR A 427 -2.74 -22.32 -6.97
C THR A 427 -4.22 -22.29 -6.62
N ALA A 428 -5.06 -22.20 -7.64
CA ALA A 428 -6.50 -22.36 -7.52
C ALA A 428 -6.91 -23.74 -8.00
N TYR A 429 -7.89 -24.34 -7.34
CA TYR A 429 -8.35 -25.72 -7.59
C TYR A 429 -9.82 -25.71 -7.92
N ASP A 430 -10.17 -26.40 -9.03
CA ASP A 430 -11.51 -26.80 -9.42
C ASP A 430 -11.43 -28.19 -10.06
N TYR A 431 -11.53 -29.22 -9.20
CA TYR A 431 -11.27 -30.61 -9.61
C TYR A 431 -12.10 -31.04 -10.82
N PRO A 432 -11.45 -31.65 -11.85
CA PRO A 432 -10.06 -32.15 -11.90
C PRO A 432 -9.02 -31.10 -12.33
N TYR A 433 -9.40 -29.88 -12.59
CA TYR A 433 -8.53 -28.81 -13.05
C TYR A 433 -7.88 -28.07 -11.90
N TYR A 434 -6.72 -27.48 -12.16
CA TYR A 434 -6.13 -26.47 -11.31
C TYR A 434 -5.24 -25.52 -12.12
N ARG A 435 -5.17 -24.27 -11.67
CA ARG A 435 -4.31 -23.23 -12.28
C ARG A 435 -3.27 -22.80 -11.27
N ARG A 436 -2.02 -22.71 -11.72
CA ARG A 436 -0.89 -22.28 -10.91
C ARG A 436 -0.20 -21.08 -11.51
N GLN A 437 0.19 -20.14 -10.66
CA GLN A 437 1.02 -19.00 -11.00
C GLN A 437 2.22 -18.93 -10.06
N ARG A 438 3.39 -18.54 -10.60
CA ARG A 438 4.59 -18.22 -9.82
C ARG A 438 5.21 -16.96 -10.36
N LEU A 439 5.34 -15.94 -9.52
CA LEU A 439 5.90 -14.64 -9.88
C LEU A 439 7.00 -14.26 -8.90
N ASN A 440 8.02 -13.61 -9.45
CA ASN A 440 9.07 -12.96 -8.68
C ASN A 440 9.24 -11.54 -9.20
N ASN A 441 9.51 -10.60 -8.34
CA ASN A 441 10.02 -9.30 -8.74
C ASN A 441 11.08 -8.78 -7.79
N GLN A 442 11.86 -7.82 -8.28
CA GLN A 442 12.86 -7.08 -7.52
C GLN A 442 12.77 -5.61 -7.91
N GLU A 443 12.77 -4.74 -6.91
CA GLU A 443 12.86 -3.30 -7.10
C GLU A 443 14.10 -2.75 -6.41
N TRP A 444 14.93 -2.04 -7.16
CA TRP A 444 16.13 -1.34 -6.68
C TRP A 444 15.83 0.14 -6.62
N GLY A 445 16.02 0.75 -5.46
CA GLY A 445 15.73 2.16 -5.22
C GLY A 445 16.92 2.93 -4.69
N LEU A 446 17.05 4.19 -5.12
CA LEU A 446 17.98 5.16 -4.58
C LEU A 446 17.28 6.48 -4.36
N SER A 447 17.46 7.07 -3.19
CA SER A 447 16.97 8.42 -2.90
C SER A 447 18.00 9.24 -2.16
N ALA A 448 17.97 10.55 -2.40
CA ALA A 448 18.82 11.51 -1.70
C ALA A 448 17.99 12.74 -1.35
N THR A 449 18.01 13.13 -0.09
CA THR A 449 17.37 14.35 0.42
C THR A 449 18.44 15.27 0.99
N ARG A 450 18.41 16.53 0.61
CA ARG A 450 19.27 17.57 1.16
C ARG A 450 18.45 18.63 1.89
N HIS A 451 18.84 18.95 3.13
CA HIS A 451 18.27 20.02 3.92
C HIS A 451 19.22 21.23 3.88
N LEU A 452 18.77 22.32 3.26
CA LEU A 452 19.49 23.58 3.15
C LEU A 452 18.96 24.56 4.18
N LEU A 453 19.82 24.99 5.11
CA LEU A 453 19.48 26.04 6.04
C LEU A 453 19.56 27.39 5.33
N LEU A 454 18.42 28.08 5.26
CA LEU A 454 18.29 29.42 4.73
C LEU A 454 18.09 30.42 5.89
N ARG A 455 18.26 31.71 5.61
CA ARG A 455 18.17 32.76 6.62
C ARG A 455 16.83 32.75 7.41
N LYS A 456 15.72 32.37 6.79
CA LYS A 456 14.37 32.38 7.37
C LYS A 456 13.69 31.01 7.44
N GLY A 457 14.42 29.94 7.14
CA GLY A 457 13.81 28.62 7.13
C GLY A 457 14.74 27.52 6.60
N ILE A 458 14.17 26.37 6.29
CA ILE A 458 14.88 25.22 5.75
C ILE A 458 14.21 24.78 4.45
N LEU A 459 14.99 24.70 3.39
CA LEU A 459 14.57 24.10 2.14
C LEU A 459 15.08 22.65 2.08
N SER A 460 14.16 21.71 2.02
CA SER A 460 14.44 20.28 1.83
C SER A 460 14.13 19.92 0.39
N MET A 461 15.09 19.33 -0.30
CA MET A 461 14.91 18.84 -1.68
C MET A 461 15.26 17.38 -1.73
N SER A 462 14.41 16.58 -2.39
CA SER A 462 14.60 15.14 -2.53
C SER A 462 14.50 14.73 -3.98
N LEU A 463 15.39 13.82 -4.38
CA LEU A 463 15.35 13.11 -5.66
C LEU A 463 15.34 11.61 -5.38
N SER A 464 14.57 10.87 -6.16
CA SER A 464 14.50 9.42 -6.07
C SER A 464 14.42 8.78 -7.45
N GLY A 465 14.97 7.58 -7.54
CA GLY A 465 14.84 6.72 -8.69
C GLY A 465 14.67 5.28 -8.24
N ALA A 466 13.86 4.51 -8.97
CA ALA A 466 13.74 3.08 -8.76
C ALA A 466 13.62 2.35 -10.09
N PHE A 467 14.05 1.10 -10.09
CA PHE A 467 13.92 0.17 -11.20
C PHE A 467 13.36 -1.13 -10.69
N LEU A 468 12.23 -1.57 -11.28
CA LEU A 468 11.60 -2.85 -11.00
C LEU A 468 11.78 -3.77 -12.20
N HIS A 469 12.10 -5.02 -11.93
CA HIS A 469 12.12 -6.11 -12.89
C HIS A 469 11.55 -7.36 -12.25
N GLY A 470 10.73 -8.10 -12.99
CA GLY A 470 10.14 -9.33 -12.53
C GLY A 470 10.32 -10.49 -13.52
N SER A 471 9.92 -11.65 -13.08
CA SER A 471 9.95 -12.90 -13.85
C SER A 471 8.84 -13.85 -13.40
N GLY A 472 8.58 -14.85 -14.22
CA GLY A 472 7.57 -15.86 -13.97
C GLY A 472 6.62 -15.99 -15.14
N VAL A 473 5.78 -17.03 -15.09
CA VAL A 473 4.76 -17.27 -16.11
C VAL A 473 3.41 -16.75 -15.63
N PRO A 474 2.58 -16.19 -16.53
CA PRO A 474 1.26 -15.71 -16.16
C PRO A 474 0.43 -16.77 -15.46
N PHE A 475 0.39 -17.98 -16.02
CA PHE A 475 -0.28 -19.15 -15.44
C PHE A 475 0.16 -20.45 -16.11
N GLU A 476 -0.16 -21.55 -15.44
CA GLU A 476 -0.06 -22.93 -15.97
C GLU A 476 -1.38 -23.64 -15.63
N ASP A 477 -2.14 -24.05 -16.66
CA ASP A 477 -3.34 -24.88 -16.50
C ASP A 477 -2.98 -26.34 -16.53
N LEU A 478 -3.43 -27.09 -15.53
CA LEU A 478 -3.06 -28.47 -15.29
C LEU A 478 -4.29 -29.27 -14.81
N THR A 479 -4.18 -30.60 -14.84
CA THR A 479 -5.22 -31.51 -14.33
C THR A 479 -4.62 -32.55 -13.43
N PHE A 480 -5.39 -32.98 -12.42
CA PHE A 480 -5.00 -34.11 -11.53
C PHE A 480 -5.21 -35.45 -12.21
N VAL A 481 -6.30 -35.57 -12.97
CA VAL A 481 -6.69 -36.76 -13.75
C VAL A 481 -7.29 -36.28 -15.08
N ALA A 482 -7.38 -37.16 -16.06
CA ALA A 482 -8.05 -36.84 -17.31
C ALA A 482 -9.52 -36.48 -17.02
N PRO A 483 -9.99 -35.30 -17.48
CA PRO A 483 -11.40 -34.91 -17.32
C PRO A 483 -12.34 -35.85 -18.09
N SER A 484 -13.52 -36.05 -17.56
CA SER A 484 -14.61 -36.69 -18.30
C SER A 484 -15.27 -35.68 -19.27
N ASP A 485 -16.01 -36.18 -20.24
CA ASP A 485 -16.71 -35.34 -21.22
C ASP A 485 -17.74 -34.37 -20.61
N LYS A 486 -18.11 -34.58 -19.34
CA LYS A 486 -19.05 -33.73 -18.60
C LYS A 486 -18.37 -32.67 -17.71
N GLN A 487 -17.07 -32.72 -17.62
CA GLN A 487 -16.28 -31.77 -16.82
C GLN A 487 -15.66 -30.74 -17.74
N HIS A 488 -15.92 -29.47 -17.46
CA HIS A 488 -15.39 -28.35 -18.23
C HIS A 488 -14.47 -27.51 -17.35
N PRO A 489 -13.45 -26.82 -17.92
CA PRO A 489 -12.62 -25.91 -17.18
C PRO A 489 -13.44 -24.77 -16.57
N SER A 490 -13.03 -24.31 -15.41
CA SER A 490 -13.63 -23.15 -14.75
C SER A 490 -13.50 -21.89 -15.62
N PRO A 491 -14.42 -20.93 -15.49
CA PRO A 491 -14.30 -19.59 -16.06
C PRO A 491 -12.99 -18.91 -15.69
N THR A 492 -12.47 -18.09 -16.62
CA THR A 492 -11.22 -17.32 -16.42
C THR A 492 -11.39 -15.87 -16.84
N MET A 493 -10.54 -14.99 -16.26
CA MET A 493 -10.43 -13.58 -16.67
C MET A 493 -8.99 -13.25 -17.08
N ASP A 494 -8.53 -13.89 -18.15
CA ASP A 494 -7.14 -13.85 -18.58
C ASP A 494 -6.64 -12.44 -18.95
N THR A 495 -7.52 -11.54 -19.41
CA THR A 495 -7.12 -10.14 -19.71
C THR A 495 -6.66 -9.41 -18.45
N TRP A 496 -7.34 -9.59 -17.33
CA TRP A 496 -6.93 -9.01 -16.04
C TRP A 496 -5.70 -9.71 -15.48
N LEU A 497 -5.62 -11.02 -15.63
CA LEU A 497 -4.44 -11.80 -15.29
C LEU A 497 -3.18 -11.29 -16.01
N TYR A 498 -3.26 -11.06 -17.32
CA TYR A 498 -2.12 -10.54 -18.07
C TYR A 498 -1.79 -9.09 -17.70
N ARG A 499 -2.78 -8.27 -17.37
CA ARG A 499 -2.56 -6.90 -16.89
C ARG A 499 -1.85 -6.90 -15.53
N GLU A 500 -2.29 -7.71 -14.57
CA GLU A 500 -1.63 -7.89 -13.28
C GLU A 500 -0.21 -8.45 -13.46
N HIS A 501 -0.04 -9.46 -14.30
CA HIS A 501 1.27 -10.02 -14.60
C HIS A 501 2.22 -8.97 -15.17
N GLN A 502 1.77 -8.16 -16.13
CA GLN A 502 2.56 -7.09 -16.71
C GLN A 502 2.91 -6.03 -15.66
N TRP A 503 1.96 -5.65 -14.80
CA TRP A 503 2.20 -4.72 -13.70
C TRP A 503 3.27 -5.21 -12.74
N LEU A 504 3.28 -6.49 -12.39
CA LEU A 504 4.19 -7.08 -11.41
C LEU A 504 5.56 -7.45 -11.97
N THR A 505 5.70 -7.70 -13.29
CA THR A 505 6.91 -8.30 -13.85
C THR A 505 7.60 -7.49 -14.93
N ALA A 506 6.91 -6.59 -15.62
CA ALA A 506 7.52 -5.82 -16.69
C ALA A 506 8.61 -4.87 -16.16
N PRO A 507 9.71 -4.65 -16.91
CA PRO A 507 10.71 -3.67 -16.53
C PRO A 507 10.12 -2.26 -16.42
N GLN A 508 10.30 -1.61 -15.26
CA GLN A 508 9.67 -0.34 -14.93
C GLN A 508 10.67 0.60 -14.28
N TYR A 509 10.51 1.89 -14.57
CA TYR A 509 11.31 2.96 -13.99
C TYR A 509 10.41 3.93 -13.26
N THR A 510 10.78 4.26 -12.03
CA THR A 510 10.12 5.31 -11.25
C THR A 510 11.11 6.42 -10.98
N VAL A 511 10.74 7.66 -11.24
CA VAL A 511 11.51 8.83 -10.84
C VAL A 511 10.65 9.75 -10.01
N GLY A 512 11.23 10.34 -8.98
CA GLY A 512 10.52 11.25 -8.08
C GLY A 512 11.37 12.45 -7.71
N ALA A 513 10.70 13.58 -7.51
CA ALA A 513 11.29 14.80 -6.98
C ALA A 513 10.34 15.43 -5.98
N SER A 514 10.87 16.01 -4.91
CA SER A 514 10.08 16.79 -3.97
C SER A 514 10.86 18.01 -3.46
N ALA A 515 10.10 19.05 -3.09
CA ALA A 515 10.62 20.22 -2.42
C ALA A 515 9.68 20.59 -1.27
N ARG A 516 10.26 20.89 -0.09
CA ARG A 516 9.56 21.32 1.12
C ARG A 516 10.28 22.53 1.69
N TYR A 517 9.58 23.62 1.94
CA TYR A 517 10.11 24.77 2.62
C TYR A 517 9.47 24.89 4.01
N ALA A 518 10.30 24.76 5.06
CA ALA A 518 9.89 24.90 6.44
C ALA A 518 10.33 26.25 6.98
N PHE A 519 9.43 26.96 7.67
CA PHE A 519 9.66 28.27 8.26
C PHE A 519 8.91 28.41 9.58
N ARG A 520 9.25 29.41 10.34
CA ARG A 520 8.60 29.71 11.62
C ARG A 520 7.96 31.10 11.59
N PHE A 521 6.72 31.16 12.03
CA PHE A 521 6.12 32.47 12.36
C PHE A 521 6.66 32.95 13.71
N PRO A 522 7.12 34.22 13.83
CA PRO A 522 7.75 34.73 15.02
C PRO A 522 6.92 34.61 16.32
N ALA A 523 5.59 34.65 16.21
CA ALA A 523 4.65 34.57 17.31
C ALA A 523 4.23 33.15 17.71
N THR A 524 4.73 32.10 17.03
CA THR A 524 4.28 30.72 17.26
C THR A 524 5.42 29.79 17.64
N ARG A 525 5.07 28.69 18.32
CA ARG A 525 5.98 27.55 18.56
C ARG A 525 5.89 26.48 17.48
N LEU A 526 5.37 26.82 16.28
CA LEU A 526 5.15 25.89 15.19
C LEU A 526 6.19 26.10 14.10
N ALA A 527 6.82 25.03 13.64
CA ALA A 527 7.58 25.01 12.40
C ALA A 527 6.64 24.60 11.26
N THR A 528 6.10 25.60 10.56
CA THR A 528 5.17 25.41 9.45
C THR A 528 5.94 25.06 8.17
N TYR A 529 5.39 24.24 7.31
CA TYR A 529 5.99 23.94 6.03
C TYR A 529 4.95 23.83 4.91
N VAL A 530 5.40 24.06 3.69
CA VAL A 530 4.66 23.84 2.44
C VAL A 530 5.59 23.11 1.48
N GLY A 531 5.02 22.25 0.66
CA GLY A 531 5.82 21.51 -0.31
C GLY A 531 4.99 20.91 -1.43
N ALA A 532 5.73 20.39 -2.41
CA ALA A 532 5.19 19.66 -3.53
C ALA A 532 6.09 18.47 -3.86
N SER A 533 5.48 17.43 -4.39
CA SER A 533 6.20 16.28 -4.93
C SER A 533 5.58 15.80 -6.24
N VAL A 534 6.43 15.22 -7.09
CA VAL A 534 6.00 14.55 -8.32
C VAL A 534 6.68 13.20 -8.37
N ARG A 535 5.92 12.17 -8.71
CA ARG A 535 6.41 10.81 -8.97
C ARG A 535 5.90 10.38 -10.34
N HIS A 536 6.82 10.00 -11.22
CA HIS A 536 6.51 9.51 -12.56
C HIS A 536 6.98 8.06 -12.67
N HIS A 537 6.07 7.20 -13.07
CA HIS A 537 6.27 5.78 -13.26
C HIS A 537 6.11 5.45 -14.75
N LYS A 538 7.02 4.66 -15.30
CA LYS A 538 7.02 4.30 -16.72
C LYS A 538 7.43 2.84 -16.91
N VAL A 539 6.65 2.10 -17.71
CA VAL A 539 6.98 0.75 -18.12
C VAL A 539 7.76 0.75 -19.44
N ASN A 540 8.77 -0.12 -19.51
CA ASN A 540 9.54 -0.36 -20.73
C ASN A 540 9.18 -1.74 -21.32
N ALA A 541 7.93 -1.90 -21.71
CA ALA A 541 7.41 -3.12 -22.33
C ALA A 541 6.32 -2.77 -23.37
N PRO A 542 6.01 -3.69 -24.31
CA PRO A 542 4.85 -3.56 -25.17
C PRO A 542 3.58 -3.38 -24.33
N ASN A 543 2.75 -2.41 -24.70
CA ASN A 543 1.53 -2.12 -23.97
C ASN A 543 0.37 -2.96 -24.54
N ALA A 544 0.28 -4.23 -24.12
CA ALA A 544 -0.74 -5.14 -24.62
C ALA A 544 -2.03 -5.13 -23.79
N TYR A 545 -1.93 -4.87 -22.48
CA TYR A 545 -3.06 -5.10 -21.55
C TYR A 545 -3.41 -3.87 -20.69
N SER A 546 -2.59 -2.84 -20.62
CA SER A 546 -2.86 -1.58 -19.93
C SER A 546 -3.16 -0.44 -20.91
N ASN A 547 -3.92 0.59 -20.45
CA ASN A 547 -4.36 1.71 -21.30
C ASN A 547 -3.28 2.80 -21.50
N GLY A 548 -2.05 2.56 -21.07
CA GLY A 548 -0.94 3.50 -21.15
C GLY A 548 0.38 2.87 -20.72
N ARG A 549 1.47 3.61 -20.88
CA ARG A 549 2.84 3.19 -20.51
C ARG A 549 3.39 3.93 -19.31
N ASP A 550 2.65 4.87 -18.79
CA ASP A 550 3.09 5.72 -17.67
C ASP A 550 1.97 5.99 -16.70
N HIS A 551 2.36 6.45 -15.53
CA HIS A 551 1.48 6.95 -14.49
C HIS A 551 2.22 8.03 -13.69
N THR A 552 1.58 9.19 -13.52
CA THR A 552 2.17 10.34 -12.83
C THR A 552 1.31 10.73 -11.63
N GLN A 553 1.94 10.92 -10.49
CA GLN A 553 1.33 11.44 -9.28
C GLN A 553 1.97 12.79 -8.93
N ALA A 554 1.16 13.81 -8.70
CA ALA A 554 1.58 15.10 -8.21
C ALA A 554 0.86 15.40 -6.89
N THR A 555 1.62 15.75 -5.86
CA THR A 555 1.09 16.03 -4.53
C THR A 555 1.50 17.42 -4.08
N LEU A 556 0.54 18.19 -3.57
CA LEU A 556 0.77 19.40 -2.80
C LEU A 556 0.50 19.10 -1.33
N PHE A 557 1.34 19.60 -0.44
CA PHE A 557 1.16 19.39 0.98
C PHE A 557 1.56 20.62 1.81
N LEU A 558 0.90 20.76 2.92
CA LEU A 558 1.21 21.77 3.93
C LEU A 558 1.08 21.14 5.31
N GLY A 559 1.86 21.63 6.27
CA GLY A 559 1.81 21.09 7.62
C GLY A 559 2.63 21.88 8.62
N CYS A 560 2.73 21.33 9.82
CA CYS A 560 3.55 21.89 10.89
C CYS A 560 4.14 20.79 11.77
N THR A 561 5.32 21.08 12.34
CA THR A 561 5.98 20.29 13.39
C THR A 561 6.00 21.12 14.68
N PHE A 562 5.68 20.53 15.81
CA PHE A 562 5.58 21.21 17.10
C PHE A 562 5.92 20.28 18.27
#